data_4c1e22d6b5a0d6cd3fe4f50591e78485
#
_entry.id   4c1e22d6b5a0d6cd3fe4f50591e78485
#
_cell.length_a   1.000
_cell.length_b   1.000
_cell.length_c   1.000
_cell.angle_alpha   90.00
_cell.angle_beta   90.00
_cell.angle_gamma   90.00
#
_symmetry.space_group_name_H-M   'P 1'
#
loop_
_entity.id
_entity.type
_entity.pdbx_description
1 polymer ?
#
loop_
_entity_poly.entity_id
_entity_poly.type
_entity_poly.pdbx_seq_one_letter_code
_entity_poly.pdbx_strand_id
1 'polypeptide(L)'
;KSIICKSRKKSNLNIDVEDYAKLRCEYSLDNNNFEVNILLDFIKKVEKRMCKIFFEKGKIIWNLKLDTLQIIKNKKIISQKKSNISRNTLFKKELKEFLINVKRKTDPISNLENGISSLKVVMLAKKSNKIKKKIYIS
;
A
#
# COMPACT_ATOMS: atom_id res chain seq x y z
N LYS A 1 -0.93 9.52 -15.45
CA LYS A 1 -0.37 8.76 -14.31
C LYS A 1 1.12 8.62 -14.47
N SER A 2 1.91 8.65 -13.39
CA SER A 2 3.37 8.47 -13.49
C SER A 2 3.93 7.78 -12.25
N ILE A 3 5.12 7.19 -12.39
CA ILE A 3 5.83 6.54 -11.30
C ILE A 3 7.33 6.85 -11.38
N ILE A 4 7.94 7.14 -10.24
CA ILE A 4 9.38 7.18 -10.06
C ILE A 4 9.76 6.34 -8.83
N CYS A 5 10.80 5.54 -8.96
CA CYS A 5 11.29 4.67 -7.91
C CYS A 5 12.80 4.86 -7.70
N LYS A 6 13.20 4.79 -6.43
CA LYS A 6 14.59 4.62 -6.02
C LYS A 6 14.65 3.43 -5.09
N SER A 7 15.25 2.33 -5.54
CA SER A 7 15.50 1.16 -4.71
C SER A 7 16.97 0.79 -4.71
N ARG A 8 17.42 0.20 -3.62
CA ARG A 8 18.81 -0.26 -3.47
C ARG A 8 18.95 -1.23 -2.31
N LYS A 9 19.98 -2.02 -2.34
CA LYS A 9 20.46 -2.74 -1.16
C LYS A 9 21.24 -1.76 -0.29
N LYS A 10 20.88 -1.67 0.98
CA LYS A 10 21.52 -0.80 1.99
C LYS A 10 22.21 -1.58 3.09
N SER A 11 21.76 -2.80 3.36
CA SER A 11 22.28 -3.63 4.44
C SER A 11 23.38 -4.58 3.98
N ASN A 12 24.06 -5.16 4.96
CA ASN A 12 25.02 -6.25 4.75
C ASN A 12 24.34 -7.64 4.86
N LEU A 13 23.00 -7.72 4.79
CA LEU A 13 22.29 -8.99 4.80
C LEU A 13 22.70 -9.81 3.58
N ASN A 14 22.82 -11.11 3.73
CA ASN A 14 23.11 -12.03 2.62
C ASN A 14 21.85 -12.29 1.78
N ILE A 15 21.42 -11.27 1.04
CA ILE A 15 20.32 -11.28 0.08
C ILE A 15 20.78 -10.63 -1.21
N ASP A 16 20.24 -11.05 -2.32
CA ASP A 16 20.56 -10.57 -3.67
C ASP A 16 19.56 -9.52 -4.22
N VAL A 17 18.63 -9.08 -3.38
CA VAL A 17 17.56 -8.12 -3.73
C VAL A 17 17.71 -6.82 -2.95
N GLU A 18 16.96 -5.81 -3.39
CA GLU A 18 16.83 -4.54 -2.69
C GLU A 18 16.12 -4.70 -1.33
N ASP A 19 16.64 -4.06 -0.29
CA ASP A 19 16.07 -4.01 1.07
C ASP A 19 15.50 -2.63 1.43
N TYR A 20 15.62 -1.68 0.51
CA TYR A 20 15.05 -0.35 0.62
C TYR A 20 14.48 0.10 -0.72
N ALA A 21 13.24 0.57 -0.71
CA ALA A 21 12.63 1.20 -1.87
C ALA A 21 11.76 2.40 -1.47
N LYS A 22 11.85 3.48 -2.24
CA LYS A 22 10.98 4.64 -2.16
C LYS A 22 10.34 4.87 -3.52
N LEU A 23 9.02 4.80 -3.56
CA LEU A 23 8.22 5.03 -4.76
C LEU A 23 7.40 6.30 -4.57
N ARG A 24 7.26 7.06 -5.64
CA ARG A 24 6.32 8.18 -5.76
C ARG A 24 5.50 7.95 -7.02
N CYS A 25 4.19 7.86 -6.83
CA CYS A 25 3.24 7.70 -7.91
C CYS A 25 2.33 8.92 -7.97
N GLU A 26 2.10 9.44 -9.16
CA GLU A 26 1.17 10.54 -9.41
C GLU A 26 -0.03 9.98 -10.16
N TYR A 27 -1.23 10.30 -9.68
CA TYR A 27 -2.48 9.87 -10.25
C TYR A 27 -3.37 11.08 -10.53
N SER A 28 -4.22 10.95 -11.54
CA SER A 28 -5.33 11.87 -11.80
C SER A 28 -6.61 11.06 -11.83
N LEU A 29 -7.60 11.48 -11.08
CA LEU A 29 -8.94 10.90 -11.05
C LEU A 29 -9.94 12.05 -10.96
N ASP A 30 -10.90 12.09 -11.88
CA ASP A 30 -11.98 13.10 -11.93
C ASP A 30 -11.45 14.55 -11.78
N ASN A 31 -10.41 14.89 -12.57
CA ASN A 31 -9.70 16.18 -12.55
C ASN A 31 -8.96 16.50 -11.23
N ASN A 32 -8.92 15.60 -10.30
CA ASN A 32 -8.14 15.73 -9.06
C ASN A 32 -6.80 15.00 -9.20
N ASN A 33 -5.71 15.70 -8.92
CA ASN A 33 -4.38 15.11 -8.88
C ASN A 33 -4.02 14.74 -7.44
N PHE A 34 -3.51 13.55 -7.25
CA PHE A 34 -3.01 13.12 -5.95
C PHE A 34 -1.71 12.33 -6.08
N GLU A 35 -0.95 12.35 -5.03
CA GLU A 35 0.34 11.70 -4.94
C GLU A 35 0.29 10.56 -3.91
N VAL A 36 0.87 9.43 -4.29
CA VAL A 36 1.07 8.28 -3.40
C VAL A 36 2.56 8.07 -3.19
N ASN A 37 3.00 8.18 -1.94
CA ASN A 37 4.37 7.88 -1.54
C ASN A 37 4.41 6.55 -0.80
N ILE A 38 5.20 5.60 -1.29
CA ILE A 38 5.39 4.29 -0.68
C ILE A 38 6.84 4.17 -0.24
N LEU A 39 7.05 3.84 1.02
CA LEU A 39 8.35 3.55 1.60
C LEU A 39 8.38 2.11 2.08
N LEU A 40 9.27 1.31 1.49
CA LEU A 40 9.58 -0.05 1.91
C LEU A 40 11.01 -0.01 2.49
N ASP A 41 11.13 -0.41 3.75
CA ASP A 41 12.40 -0.36 4.48
C ASP A 41 12.51 -1.61 5.36
N PHE A 42 13.22 -2.60 4.85
CA PHE A 42 13.39 -3.89 5.50
C PHE A 42 14.42 -3.86 6.65
N ILE A 43 15.22 -2.79 6.72
CA ILE A 43 16.34 -2.68 7.67
C ILE A 43 15.92 -2.03 8.98
N LYS A 44 14.71 -1.45 9.03
CA LYS A 44 14.24 -0.77 10.25
C LYS A 44 14.11 -1.74 11.42
N LYS A 45 14.79 -1.42 12.54
CA LYS A 45 14.69 -2.18 13.80
C LYS A 45 13.26 -2.22 14.35
N VAL A 46 12.51 -1.14 14.18
CA VAL A 46 11.12 -1.05 14.62
C VAL A 46 10.20 -1.22 13.40
N GLU A 47 9.47 -2.33 13.41
CA GLU A 47 8.47 -2.60 12.39
C GLU A 47 7.39 -1.51 12.36
N LYS A 48 7.16 -0.94 11.18
CA LYS A 48 6.07 0.01 10.92
C LYS A 48 5.29 -0.46 9.71
N ARG A 49 4.00 -0.66 9.88
CA ARG A 49 3.08 -0.95 8.79
C ARG A 49 1.88 -0.03 8.91
N MET A 50 1.89 1.06 8.14
CA MET A 50 0.87 2.10 8.24
C MET A 50 0.55 2.72 6.89
N CYS A 51 -0.69 3.17 6.76
CA CYS A 51 -1.14 4.02 5.67
C CYS A 51 -1.61 5.36 6.25
N LYS A 52 -1.27 6.46 5.56
CA LYS A 52 -1.74 7.81 5.88
C LYS A 52 -2.39 8.40 4.65
N ILE A 53 -3.60 8.87 4.79
CA ILE A 53 -4.34 9.57 3.73
C ILE A 53 -4.56 10.99 4.19
N PHE A 54 -4.16 11.95 3.36
CA PHE A 54 -4.28 13.38 3.66
C PHE A 54 -5.40 13.99 2.83
N PHE A 55 -6.20 14.84 3.47
CA PHE A 55 -7.26 15.63 2.88
C PHE A 55 -7.04 17.10 3.25
N GLU A 56 -7.77 18.01 2.61
CA GLU A 56 -7.67 19.44 2.92
C GLU A 56 -7.91 19.74 4.42
N LYS A 57 -8.90 19.11 5.03
CA LYS A 57 -9.33 19.41 6.41
C LYS A 57 -8.86 18.38 7.43
N GLY A 58 -7.99 17.44 7.05
CA GLY A 58 -7.56 16.43 7.99
C GLY A 58 -6.77 15.27 7.37
N LYS A 59 -6.63 14.20 8.15
CA LYS A 59 -5.97 12.97 7.72
C LYS A 59 -6.55 11.75 8.39
N ILE A 60 -6.42 10.61 7.72
CA ILE A 60 -6.68 9.30 8.27
C ILE A 60 -5.32 8.61 8.47
N ILE A 61 -5.13 7.98 9.60
CA ILE A 61 -3.99 7.12 9.90
C ILE A 61 -4.49 5.72 10.18
N TRP A 62 -4.09 4.78 9.34
CA TRP A 62 -4.33 3.37 9.56
C TRP A 62 -3.00 2.70 9.94
N ASN A 63 -2.89 2.26 11.18
CA ASN A 63 -1.74 1.52 11.70
C ASN A 63 -2.09 0.03 11.74
N LEU A 64 -1.57 -0.72 10.76
CA LEU A 64 -1.88 -2.15 10.63
C LEU A 64 -1.24 -3.00 11.73
N LYS A 65 -0.13 -2.53 12.31
CA LYS A 65 0.54 -3.27 13.40
C LYS A 65 -0.23 -3.17 14.73
N LEU A 66 -0.83 -2.00 14.99
CA LEU A 66 -1.60 -1.75 16.21
C LEU A 66 -3.10 -1.99 16.02
N ASP A 67 -3.52 -2.37 14.81
CA ASP A 67 -4.93 -2.50 14.42
C ASP A 67 -5.77 -1.26 14.75
N THR A 68 -5.20 -0.08 14.54
CA THR A 68 -5.87 1.19 14.87
C THR A 68 -6.13 2.02 13.62
N LEU A 69 -7.32 2.60 13.56
CA LEU A 69 -7.73 3.61 12.59
C LEU A 69 -8.06 4.89 13.32
N GLN A 70 -7.39 5.99 12.96
CA GLN A 70 -7.59 7.30 13.52
C GLN A 70 -8.02 8.29 12.45
N ILE A 71 -9.01 9.12 12.74
CA ILE A 71 -9.42 10.28 11.95
C ILE A 71 -9.02 11.53 12.71
N ILE A 72 -8.21 12.37 12.08
CA ILE A 72 -7.67 13.59 12.67
C ILE A 72 -8.14 14.77 11.85
N LYS A 73 -8.79 15.74 12.50
CA LYS A 73 -9.25 17.03 11.94
C LYS A 73 -8.76 18.16 12.83
N ASN A 74 -8.27 19.24 12.24
CA ASN A 74 -7.75 20.40 12.99
C ASN A 74 -6.74 20.00 14.08
N LYS A 75 -5.82 19.08 13.76
CA LYS A 75 -4.81 18.53 14.68
C LYS A 75 -5.35 17.74 15.87
N LYS A 76 -6.68 17.53 15.98
CA LYS A 76 -7.33 16.74 17.03
C LYS A 76 -7.82 15.40 16.50
N ILE A 77 -7.68 14.34 17.29
CA ILE A 77 -8.29 13.03 16.98
C ILE A 77 -9.79 13.16 17.23
N ILE A 78 -10.60 13.05 16.16
CA ILE A 78 -12.06 13.11 16.23
C ILE A 78 -12.70 11.72 16.25
N SER A 79 -11.97 10.70 15.85
CA SER A 79 -12.41 9.30 15.92
C SER A 79 -11.20 8.38 16.00
N GLN A 80 -11.31 7.36 16.84
CA GLN A 80 -10.33 6.29 16.91
C GLN A 80 -11.06 4.96 17.05
N LYS A 81 -10.71 3.99 16.20
CA LYS A 81 -11.18 2.61 16.27
C LYS A 81 -9.99 1.68 16.41
N LYS A 82 -10.12 0.66 17.24
CA LYS A 82 -9.16 -0.43 17.36
C LYS A 82 -9.88 -1.73 17.02
N SER A 83 -9.28 -2.51 16.14
CA SER A 83 -9.73 -3.87 15.86
C SER A 83 -8.94 -4.83 16.76
N ASN A 84 -9.63 -5.83 17.32
CA ASN A 84 -8.99 -6.91 18.09
C ASN A 84 -9.13 -8.25 17.35
N ILE A 85 -9.12 -8.19 16.01
CA ILE A 85 -9.30 -9.38 15.16
C ILE A 85 -7.96 -10.11 15.07
N SER A 86 -7.94 -11.39 15.48
CA SER A 86 -6.75 -12.21 15.34
C SER A 86 -6.43 -12.48 13.86
N ARG A 87 -5.15 -12.68 13.56
CA ARG A 87 -4.68 -13.02 12.20
C ARG A 87 -5.39 -14.25 11.64
N ASN A 88 -5.62 -15.25 12.47
CA ASN A 88 -6.34 -16.47 12.08
C ASN A 88 -7.79 -16.18 11.68
N THR A 89 -8.46 -15.27 12.39
CA THR A 89 -9.82 -14.83 12.06
C THR A 89 -9.87 -14.11 10.71
N LEU A 90 -8.84 -13.32 10.37
CA LEU A 90 -8.74 -12.67 9.06
C LEU A 90 -8.63 -13.70 7.94
N PHE A 91 -7.74 -14.69 8.05
CA PHE A 91 -7.61 -15.77 7.06
C PHE A 91 -8.89 -16.58 6.90
N LYS A 92 -9.58 -16.90 8.01
CA LYS A 92 -10.88 -17.60 7.96
C LYS A 92 -11.92 -16.77 7.21
N LYS A 93 -11.98 -15.47 7.43
CA LYS A 93 -12.90 -14.56 6.72
C LYS A 93 -12.58 -14.51 5.22
N GLU A 94 -11.32 -14.38 4.87
CA GLU A 94 -10.85 -14.36 3.48
C GLU A 94 -11.23 -15.65 2.75
N LEU A 95 -10.94 -16.81 3.34
CA LEU A 95 -11.31 -18.11 2.78
C LEU A 95 -12.84 -18.26 2.65
N LYS A 96 -13.59 -17.83 3.67
CA LYS A 96 -15.05 -17.87 3.63
C LYS A 96 -15.62 -17.01 2.50
N GLU A 97 -15.10 -15.81 2.32
CA GLU A 97 -15.48 -14.90 1.23
C GLU A 97 -15.18 -15.53 -0.13
N PHE A 98 -14.00 -16.11 -0.30
CA PHE A 98 -13.62 -16.82 -1.51
C PHE A 98 -14.62 -17.94 -1.83
N LEU A 99 -14.93 -18.81 -0.88
CA LEU A 99 -15.88 -19.92 -1.07
C LEU A 99 -17.31 -19.43 -1.41
N ILE A 100 -17.75 -18.32 -0.78
CA ILE A 100 -19.05 -17.71 -1.10
C ILE A 100 -19.06 -17.20 -2.53
N ASN A 101 -18.01 -16.52 -2.97
CA ASN A 101 -17.92 -15.98 -4.33
C ASN A 101 -17.88 -17.11 -5.38
N VAL A 102 -17.13 -18.18 -5.12
CA VAL A 102 -17.13 -19.37 -5.98
C VAL A 102 -18.56 -19.95 -6.11
N LYS A 103 -19.26 -20.12 -4.99
CA LYS A 103 -20.63 -20.65 -4.98
C LYS A 103 -21.62 -19.75 -5.73
N ARG A 104 -21.47 -18.43 -5.56
CA ARG A 104 -22.35 -17.42 -6.17
C ARG A 104 -21.96 -17.06 -7.60
N LYS A 105 -20.81 -17.52 -8.09
CA LYS A 105 -20.20 -17.12 -9.36
C LYS A 105 -20.05 -15.61 -9.49
N THR A 106 -19.63 -14.96 -8.40
CA THR A 106 -19.38 -13.51 -8.33
C THR A 106 -17.90 -13.24 -8.16
N ASP A 107 -17.44 -12.11 -8.67
CA ASP A 107 -16.07 -11.68 -8.50
C ASP A 107 -15.77 -11.28 -7.05
N PRO A 108 -14.60 -11.64 -6.51
CA PRO A 108 -14.16 -11.16 -5.21
C PRO A 108 -13.82 -9.68 -5.27
N ILE A 109 -13.86 -8.99 -4.11
CA ILE A 109 -13.45 -7.57 -3.98
C ILE A 109 -12.00 -7.39 -4.47
N SER A 110 -11.13 -8.36 -4.17
CA SER A 110 -9.75 -8.40 -4.66
C SER A 110 -9.64 -9.45 -5.77
N ASN A 111 -9.93 -9.04 -6.99
CA ASN A 111 -9.93 -9.89 -8.19
C ASN A 111 -8.56 -9.94 -8.88
N LEU A 112 -8.46 -10.72 -9.96
CA LEU A 112 -7.24 -10.89 -10.73
C LEU A 112 -6.74 -9.58 -11.35
N GLU A 113 -7.64 -8.73 -11.84
CA GLU A 113 -7.29 -7.43 -12.43
C GLU A 113 -6.60 -6.52 -11.41
N ASN A 114 -7.06 -6.51 -10.15
CA ASN A 114 -6.41 -5.78 -9.06
C ASN A 114 -5.00 -6.32 -8.79
N GLY A 115 -4.83 -7.64 -8.85
CA GLY A 115 -3.52 -8.29 -8.72
C GLY A 115 -2.58 -7.89 -9.86
N ILE A 116 -3.04 -7.97 -11.10
CA ILE A 116 -2.29 -7.56 -12.30
C ILE A 116 -1.91 -6.08 -12.23
N SER A 117 -2.84 -5.21 -11.83
CA SER A 117 -2.60 -3.77 -11.70
C SER A 117 -1.51 -3.47 -10.65
N SER A 118 -1.55 -4.16 -9.52
CA SER A 118 -0.53 -4.05 -8.47
C SER A 118 0.85 -4.52 -8.97
N LEU A 119 0.90 -5.64 -9.69
CA LEU A 119 2.13 -6.16 -10.27
C LEU A 119 2.71 -5.20 -11.33
N LYS A 120 1.87 -4.60 -12.18
CA LYS A 120 2.29 -3.58 -13.16
C LYS A 120 3.01 -2.42 -12.46
N VAL A 121 2.48 -1.92 -11.33
CA VAL A 121 3.12 -0.85 -10.55
C VAL A 121 4.52 -1.28 -10.09
N VAL A 122 4.69 -2.51 -9.59
CA VAL A 122 5.98 -3.02 -9.14
C VAL A 122 6.97 -3.14 -10.31
N MET A 123 6.54 -3.66 -11.45
CA MET A 123 7.39 -3.79 -12.65
C MET A 123 7.83 -2.43 -13.19
N LEU A 124 6.92 -1.45 -13.24
CA LEU A 124 7.24 -0.09 -13.65
C LEU A 124 8.16 0.62 -12.65
N ALA A 125 7.99 0.36 -11.35
CA ALA A 125 8.90 0.86 -10.32
C ALA A 125 10.32 0.31 -10.53
N LYS A 126 10.48 -0.99 -10.75
CA LYS A 126 11.80 -1.61 -11.07
C LYS A 126 12.40 -1.02 -12.35
N LYS A 127 11.59 -0.86 -13.40
CA LYS A 127 12.04 -0.20 -14.65
C LYS A 127 12.49 1.23 -14.41
N SER A 128 11.70 2.04 -13.66
CA SER A 128 12.04 3.42 -13.29
C SER A 128 13.37 3.48 -12.53
N ASN A 129 13.57 2.58 -11.56
CA ASN A 129 14.82 2.52 -10.79
C ASN A 129 16.02 2.18 -11.68
N LYS A 130 15.87 1.26 -12.65
CA LYS A 130 16.93 0.85 -13.59
C LYS A 130 17.34 2.02 -14.49
N ILE A 131 16.37 2.73 -15.09
CA ILE A 131 16.66 3.85 -16.02
C ILE A 131 16.84 5.18 -15.31
N LYS A 132 16.62 5.24 -13.97
CA LYS A 132 16.70 6.46 -13.11
C LYS A 132 15.83 7.62 -13.61
N LYS A 133 14.70 7.31 -14.23
CA LYS A 133 13.76 8.29 -14.80
C LYS A 133 12.32 8.00 -14.37
N LYS A 134 11.50 9.06 -14.38
CA LYS A 134 10.05 8.93 -14.25
C LYS A 134 9.48 8.18 -15.46
N ILE A 135 8.55 7.27 -15.21
CA ILE A 135 7.81 6.54 -16.25
C ILE A 135 6.37 7.03 -16.22
N TYR A 136 5.84 7.37 -17.38
CA TYR A 136 4.43 7.69 -17.57
C TYR A 136 3.66 6.41 -17.89
N ILE A 137 2.46 6.30 -17.32
CA ILE A 137 1.58 5.14 -17.44
C ILE A 137 0.37 5.60 -18.25
N SER A 138 0.26 5.05 -19.43
CA SER A 138 -0.94 5.16 -20.27
C SER A 138 -2.09 4.34 -19.70
#